data_636531b7b37b5adc9894e3aa654d4028
#
_entry.id   636531b7b37b5adc9894e3aa654d4028
#
_cell.length_a   1.000
_cell.length_b   1.000
_cell.length_c   1.000
_cell.angle_alpha   90.00
_cell.angle_beta   90.00
_cell.angle_gamma   90.00
#
_symmetry.space_group_name_H-M   'P 1'
#
loop_
_entity.id
_entity.type
_entity.pdbx_description
1 polymer ?
#
loop_
_entity_poly.entity_id
_entity_poly.type
_entity_poly.pdbx_seq_one_letter_code
_entity_poly.pdbx_strand_id
1 'polypeptide(L)'
;VTEQGGTGRGRGQEVTDEGAWQDVISGIGAQEGGLNILVNNAGVQHVAPIDQFPASKWDDILAINLTSAFHTTAAALQMMRAAGWGRVVNIASAHGLTASPFKSAYVAAKHGVVGLTKTVALETAEEPITANAICPGYVLTPLLEAQLPATMEKYGMDRETVIKNIILDRQPSRSFATVEQLAGTCCFLCSNAADQITGTTISMDGGWTAM
;
A
#
# COMPACT_ATOMS: atom_id res chain seq x y z
N VAL A 1 17.79 -2.27 8.19
CA VAL A 1 17.80 -0.95 8.83
C VAL A 1 19.05 -0.79 9.68
N THR A 2 19.35 -1.74 10.56
CA THR A 2 20.53 -1.67 11.44
C THR A 2 21.86 -1.80 10.70
N GLU A 3 21.93 -2.60 9.63
CA GLU A 3 23.13 -2.73 8.78
C GLU A 3 23.50 -1.44 8.03
N GLN A 4 22.56 -0.51 7.88
CA GLN A 4 22.75 0.79 7.24
C GLN A 4 22.79 1.95 8.25
N GLY A 5 23.00 1.66 9.54
CA GLY A 5 23.13 2.66 10.59
C GLY A 5 21.80 3.18 11.16
N GLY A 6 20.67 2.63 10.75
CA GLY A 6 19.36 2.98 11.30
C GLY A 6 18.99 2.14 12.52
N THR A 7 18.07 2.64 13.34
CA THR A 7 17.46 1.91 14.45
C THR A 7 16.09 1.38 14.03
N GLY A 8 15.88 0.07 14.15
CA GLY A 8 14.59 -0.58 13.89
C GLY A 8 13.93 -1.01 15.19
N ARG A 9 12.66 -0.67 15.37
CA ARG A 9 11.81 -1.16 16.47
C ARG A 9 10.57 -1.85 15.91
N GLY A 10 10.30 -3.08 16.34
CA GLY A 10 9.09 -3.82 16.02
C GLY A 10 8.05 -3.65 17.13
N ARG A 11 6.80 -3.37 16.76
CA ARG A 11 5.66 -3.38 17.68
C ARG A 11 4.52 -4.16 17.04
N GLY A 12 4.01 -5.16 17.75
CA GLY A 12 2.77 -5.86 17.34
C GLY A 12 1.58 -4.98 17.64
N GLN A 13 0.76 -4.71 16.63
CA GLN A 13 -0.46 -3.91 16.75
C GLN A 13 -1.54 -4.48 15.86
N GLU A 14 -2.78 -4.59 16.39
CA GLU A 14 -3.95 -4.86 15.57
C GLU A 14 -4.29 -3.61 14.74
N VAL A 15 -4.19 -3.73 13.44
CA VAL A 15 -4.30 -2.61 12.50
C VAL A 15 -5.71 -2.02 12.42
N THR A 16 -6.72 -2.73 12.92
CA THR A 16 -8.13 -2.31 12.95
C THR A 16 -8.55 -1.62 14.25
N ASP A 17 -7.68 -1.58 15.26
CA ASP A 17 -7.94 -0.91 16.54
C ASP A 17 -7.58 0.58 16.47
N GLU A 18 -8.63 1.42 16.35
CA GLU A 18 -8.49 2.88 16.27
C GLU A 18 -7.82 3.51 17.50
N GLY A 19 -8.23 3.11 18.70
CA GLY A 19 -7.67 3.66 19.95
C GLY A 19 -6.19 3.37 20.10
N ALA A 20 -5.79 2.17 19.71
CA ALA A 20 -4.42 1.73 19.76
C ALA A 20 -3.49 2.49 18.78
N TRP A 21 -4.00 3.00 17.66
CA TRP A 21 -3.19 3.81 16.74
C TRP A 21 -2.83 5.18 17.31
N GLN A 22 -3.76 5.84 18.02
CA GLN A 22 -3.46 7.10 18.70
C GLN A 22 -2.37 6.89 19.75
N ASP A 23 -2.45 5.83 20.53
CA ASP A 23 -1.45 5.48 21.55
C ASP A 23 -0.10 5.14 20.94
N VAL A 24 -0.08 4.35 19.85
CA VAL A 24 1.16 3.98 19.14
C VAL A 24 1.85 5.22 18.58
N ILE A 25 1.12 6.05 17.85
CA ILE A 25 1.68 7.23 17.19
C ILE A 25 2.13 8.27 18.23
N SER A 26 1.31 8.52 19.25
CA SER A 26 1.69 9.41 20.36
C SER A 26 2.93 8.89 21.12
N GLY A 27 2.99 7.57 21.33
CA GLY A 27 4.14 6.92 21.94
C GLY A 27 5.42 7.03 21.10
N ILE A 28 5.34 6.94 19.77
CA ILE A 28 6.46 7.18 18.86
C ILE A 28 6.93 8.64 19.00
N GLY A 29 5.99 9.59 18.98
CA GLY A 29 6.32 11.01 19.17
C GLY A 29 7.05 11.32 20.47
N ALA A 30 6.60 10.71 21.57
CA ALA A 30 7.22 10.90 22.86
C ALA A 30 8.63 10.26 22.95
N GLN A 31 8.85 9.14 22.26
CA GLN A 31 10.13 8.40 22.31
C GLN A 31 11.17 8.88 21.30
N GLU A 32 10.72 9.25 20.10
CA GLU A 32 11.61 9.59 18.97
C GLU A 32 11.61 11.09 18.63
N GLY A 33 10.81 11.89 19.34
CA GLY A 33 10.73 13.34 19.14
C GLY A 33 9.84 13.79 17.97
N GLY A 34 9.16 12.85 17.28
CA GLY A 34 8.23 13.16 16.19
C GLY A 34 8.01 12.00 15.25
N LEU A 35 7.07 12.21 14.31
CA LEU A 35 6.80 11.31 13.19
C LEU A 35 6.70 12.14 11.90
N ASN A 36 7.60 11.93 10.97
CA ASN A 36 7.70 12.72 9.74
C ASN A 36 7.33 11.94 8.49
N ILE A 37 7.47 10.63 8.50
CA ILE A 37 7.15 9.75 7.36
C ILE A 37 6.21 8.66 7.83
N LEU A 38 5.07 8.54 7.14
CA LEU A 38 4.10 7.46 7.33
C LEU A 38 4.01 6.64 6.05
N VAL A 39 4.22 5.33 6.15
CA VAL A 39 3.99 4.39 5.04
C VAL A 39 2.87 3.43 5.41
N ASN A 40 1.70 3.58 4.79
CA ASN A 40 0.57 2.68 4.94
C ASN A 40 0.73 1.51 3.96
N ASN A 41 1.23 0.37 4.45
CA ASN A 41 1.53 -0.80 3.63
C ASN A 41 0.68 -2.03 3.97
N ALA A 42 0.05 -2.07 5.14
CA ALA A 42 -0.78 -3.22 5.55
C ALA A 42 -1.87 -3.52 4.52
N GLY A 43 -2.09 -4.79 4.23
CA GLY A 43 -3.13 -5.18 3.29
C GLY A 43 -3.33 -6.68 3.20
N VAL A 44 -4.60 -7.05 3.02
CA VAL A 44 -5.06 -8.44 2.84
C VAL A 44 -5.98 -8.52 1.63
N GLN A 45 -6.17 -9.73 1.11
CA GLN A 45 -7.05 -10.00 -0.02
C GLN A 45 -7.84 -11.28 0.20
N HIS A 46 -9.07 -11.29 -0.33
CA HIS A 46 -9.88 -12.48 -0.51
C HIS A 46 -10.46 -12.48 -1.93
N VAL A 47 -10.65 -13.65 -2.52
CA VAL A 47 -11.12 -13.82 -3.91
C VAL A 47 -12.37 -14.69 -3.90
N ALA A 48 -13.50 -14.13 -4.32
CA ALA A 48 -14.77 -14.85 -4.47
C ALA A 48 -15.70 -14.09 -5.43
N PRO A 49 -16.67 -14.76 -6.09
CA PRO A 49 -17.75 -14.08 -6.78
C PRO A 49 -18.50 -13.14 -5.83
N ILE A 50 -19.03 -12.01 -6.36
CA ILE A 50 -19.64 -10.98 -5.52
C ILE A 50 -20.87 -11.48 -4.74
N ASP A 51 -21.64 -12.35 -5.33
CA ASP A 51 -22.83 -12.98 -4.75
C ASP A 51 -22.50 -14.08 -3.71
N GLN A 52 -21.24 -14.51 -3.65
CA GLN A 52 -20.72 -15.50 -2.70
C GLN A 52 -19.61 -14.90 -1.80
N PHE A 53 -19.38 -13.60 -1.89
CA PHE A 53 -18.31 -12.95 -1.13
C PHE A 53 -18.71 -12.86 0.36
N PRO A 54 -17.95 -13.47 1.31
CA PRO A 54 -18.31 -13.44 2.72
C PRO A 54 -18.30 -11.99 3.26
N ALA A 55 -19.38 -11.55 3.89
CA ALA A 55 -19.49 -10.21 4.46
C ALA A 55 -18.35 -9.91 5.45
N SER A 56 -18.00 -10.88 6.31
CA SER A 56 -16.88 -10.71 7.24
C SER A 56 -15.54 -10.45 6.52
N LYS A 57 -15.30 -11.08 5.36
CA LYS A 57 -14.09 -10.82 4.57
C LYS A 57 -14.11 -9.47 3.85
N TRP A 58 -15.31 -8.99 3.49
CA TRP A 58 -15.50 -7.63 3.02
C TRP A 58 -15.11 -6.62 4.11
N ASP A 59 -15.67 -6.78 5.30
CA ASP A 59 -15.41 -5.89 6.44
C ASP A 59 -13.94 -5.91 6.85
N ASP A 60 -13.31 -7.10 6.97
CA ASP A 60 -11.88 -7.26 7.24
C ASP A 60 -11.01 -6.49 6.23
N ILE A 61 -11.32 -6.63 4.92
CA ILE A 61 -10.54 -6.00 3.86
C ILE A 61 -10.69 -4.48 3.89
N LEU A 62 -11.88 -3.94 4.09
CA LEU A 62 -12.08 -2.50 4.22
C LEU A 62 -11.39 -1.96 5.46
N ALA A 63 -11.53 -2.64 6.59
CA ALA A 63 -10.90 -2.23 7.85
C ALA A 63 -9.38 -2.17 7.72
N ILE A 64 -8.74 -3.24 7.19
CA ILE A 64 -7.29 -3.34 7.09
C ILE A 64 -6.73 -2.48 5.94
N ASN A 65 -7.33 -2.52 4.75
CA ASN A 65 -6.72 -1.90 3.58
C ASN A 65 -7.07 -0.41 3.40
N LEU A 66 -8.15 0.08 4.02
CA LEU A 66 -8.62 1.45 3.85
C LEU A 66 -8.77 2.20 5.18
N THR A 67 -9.57 1.67 6.11
CA THR A 67 -9.88 2.37 7.36
C THR A 67 -8.63 2.58 8.21
N SER A 68 -7.73 1.60 8.26
CA SER A 68 -6.45 1.76 8.97
C SER A 68 -5.61 2.91 8.41
N ALA A 69 -5.56 3.07 7.09
CA ALA A 69 -4.81 4.17 6.45
C ALA A 69 -5.41 5.54 6.80
N PHE A 70 -6.73 5.63 6.98
CA PHE A 70 -7.38 6.84 7.50
C PHE A 70 -6.94 7.14 8.93
N HIS A 71 -7.05 6.18 9.85
CA HIS A 71 -6.71 6.40 11.27
C HIS A 71 -5.23 6.75 11.47
N THR A 72 -4.32 6.02 10.83
CA THR A 72 -2.89 6.29 10.93
C THR A 72 -2.52 7.64 10.34
N THR A 73 -3.12 8.02 9.21
CA THR A 73 -2.88 9.33 8.58
C THR A 73 -3.41 10.47 9.47
N ALA A 74 -4.63 10.36 9.98
CA ALA A 74 -5.22 11.37 10.86
C ALA A 74 -4.36 11.64 12.11
N ALA A 75 -3.85 10.58 12.73
CA ALA A 75 -2.96 10.69 13.88
C ALA A 75 -1.57 11.25 13.52
N ALA A 76 -0.98 10.82 12.40
CA ALA A 76 0.34 11.26 11.97
C ALA A 76 0.38 12.74 11.54
N LEU A 77 -0.68 13.25 10.90
CA LEU A 77 -0.74 14.63 10.42
C LEU A 77 -0.53 15.66 11.53
N GLN A 78 -1.04 15.41 12.73
CA GLN A 78 -0.85 16.33 13.86
C GLN A 78 0.64 16.50 14.19
N MET A 79 1.39 15.42 14.16
CA MET A 79 2.82 15.43 14.44
C MET A 79 3.63 16.02 13.30
N MET A 80 3.27 15.72 12.04
CA MET A 80 3.89 16.29 10.86
C MET A 80 3.72 17.81 10.82
N ARG A 81 2.53 18.33 11.19
CA ARG A 81 2.27 19.77 11.32
C ARG A 81 3.14 20.41 12.40
N ALA A 82 3.23 19.78 13.57
CA ALA A 82 4.08 20.26 14.65
C ALA A 82 5.57 20.26 14.27
N ALA A 83 6.02 19.31 13.47
CA ALA A 83 7.38 19.21 12.95
C ALA A 83 7.66 20.17 11.77
N GLY A 84 6.61 20.73 11.14
CA GLY A 84 6.73 21.58 9.94
C GLY A 84 7.18 20.83 8.69
N TRP A 85 7.07 19.50 8.64
CA TRP A 85 7.41 18.66 7.49
C TRP A 85 6.80 17.25 7.60
N GLY A 86 6.30 16.71 6.51
CA GLY A 86 5.73 15.36 6.52
C GLY A 86 5.61 14.71 5.16
N ARG A 87 5.59 13.37 5.16
CA ARG A 87 5.37 12.53 3.96
C ARG A 87 4.44 11.37 4.30
N VAL A 88 3.34 11.29 3.56
CA VAL A 88 2.42 10.14 3.61
C VAL A 88 2.54 9.37 2.31
N VAL A 89 2.92 8.10 2.40
CA VAL A 89 3.00 7.18 1.25
C VAL A 89 2.05 6.02 1.49
N ASN A 90 1.03 5.91 0.64
CA ASN A 90 0.06 4.83 0.68
C ASN A 90 0.41 3.76 -0.36
N ILE A 91 0.61 2.52 0.07
CA ILE A 91 0.76 1.39 -0.86
C ILE A 91 -0.63 0.93 -1.30
N ALA A 92 -1.06 1.49 -2.43
CA ALA A 92 -2.32 1.13 -3.08
C ALA A 92 -2.17 -0.19 -3.89
N SER A 93 -2.45 -0.16 -5.17
CA SER A 93 -2.34 -1.27 -6.13
C SER A 93 -2.71 -0.76 -7.53
N ALA A 94 -2.34 -1.47 -8.59
CA ALA A 94 -2.98 -1.32 -9.90
C ALA A 94 -4.52 -1.43 -9.78
N HIS A 95 -5.03 -2.24 -8.83
CA HIS A 95 -6.44 -2.33 -8.50
C HIS A 95 -7.04 -1.09 -7.78
N GLY A 96 -6.27 -0.06 -7.54
CA GLY A 96 -6.75 1.27 -7.19
C GLY A 96 -7.05 2.14 -8.41
N LEU A 97 -6.67 1.69 -9.62
CA LEU A 97 -6.81 2.40 -10.89
C LEU A 97 -7.65 1.61 -11.90
N THR A 98 -7.73 0.29 -11.76
CA THR A 98 -8.50 -0.62 -12.60
C THR A 98 -9.13 -1.72 -11.75
N ALA A 99 -9.91 -2.62 -12.36
CA ALA A 99 -10.59 -3.69 -11.66
C ALA A 99 -10.23 -5.08 -12.19
N SER A 100 -10.49 -6.09 -11.38
CA SER A 100 -10.50 -7.50 -11.79
C SER A 100 -11.70 -8.22 -11.18
N PRO A 101 -12.28 -9.22 -11.86
CA PRO A 101 -13.36 -10.02 -11.30
C PRO A 101 -12.93 -10.71 -10.00
N PHE A 102 -13.89 -10.99 -9.14
CA PHE A 102 -13.73 -11.72 -7.88
C PHE A 102 -12.94 -11.03 -6.77
N LYS A 103 -12.63 -9.74 -6.90
CA LYS A 103 -11.83 -8.95 -5.95
C LYS A 103 -12.59 -7.71 -5.46
N SER A 104 -13.91 -7.78 -5.30
CA SER A 104 -14.78 -6.62 -5.04
C SER A 104 -14.32 -5.76 -3.87
N ALA A 105 -14.11 -6.33 -2.68
CA ALA A 105 -13.67 -5.59 -1.49
C ALA A 105 -12.26 -4.98 -1.66
N TYR A 106 -11.33 -5.75 -2.24
CA TYR A 106 -9.97 -5.28 -2.46
C TYR A 106 -9.91 -4.11 -3.44
N VAL A 107 -10.62 -4.20 -4.56
CA VAL A 107 -10.72 -3.13 -5.57
C VAL A 107 -11.35 -1.88 -4.95
N ALA A 108 -12.47 -2.04 -4.22
CA ALA A 108 -13.13 -0.92 -3.53
C ALA A 108 -12.19 -0.23 -2.53
N ALA A 109 -11.50 -1.03 -1.68
CA ALA A 109 -10.55 -0.49 -0.69
C ALA A 109 -9.38 0.25 -1.35
N LYS A 110 -8.78 -0.31 -2.41
CA LYS A 110 -7.62 0.30 -3.07
C LYS A 110 -7.98 1.55 -3.89
N HIS A 111 -9.17 1.63 -4.47
CA HIS A 111 -9.72 2.88 -5.01
C HIS A 111 -9.98 3.91 -3.90
N GLY A 112 -10.51 3.47 -2.76
CA GLY A 112 -10.71 4.31 -1.59
C GLY A 112 -9.40 4.92 -1.08
N VAL A 113 -8.32 4.14 -1.00
CA VAL A 113 -6.98 4.64 -0.61
C VAL A 113 -6.46 5.71 -1.59
N VAL A 114 -6.67 5.53 -2.90
CA VAL A 114 -6.31 6.55 -3.89
C VAL A 114 -7.12 7.83 -3.68
N GLY A 115 -8.43 7.70 -3.42
CA GLY A 115 -9.30 8.84 -3.08
C GLY A 115 -8.84 9.56 -1.80
N LEU A 116 -8.60 8.80 -0.73
CA LEU A 116 -8.07 9.32 0.54
C LEU A 116 -6.75 10.07 0.34
N THR A 117 -5.82 9.52 -0.45
CA THR A 117 -4.54 10.14 -0.76
C THR A 117 -4.72 11.53 -1.38
N LYS A 118 -5.63 11.65 -2.36
CA LYS A 118 -5.92 12.93 -3.03
C LYS A 118 -6.55 13.94 -2.07
N THR A 119 -7.45 13.50 -1.21
CA THR A 119 -8.08 14.37 -0.21
C THR A 119 -7.04 14.92 0.76
N VAL A 120 -6.20 14.05 1.33
CA VAL A 120 -5.12 14.47 2.26
C VAL A 120 -4.17 15.44 1.57
N ALA A 121 -3.78 15.18 0.32
CA ALA A 121 -2.91 16.08 -0.44
C ALA A 121 -3.50 17.48 -0.62
N LEU A 122 -4.81 17.58 -0.85
CA LEU A 122 -5.49 18.87 -0.98
C LEU A 122 -5.63 19.59 0.38
N GLU A 123 -5.91 18.87 1.43
CA GLU A 123 -6.01 19.42 2.80
C GLU A 123 -4.66 19.93 3.35
N THR A 124 -3.54 19.42 2.83
CA THR A 124 -2.17 19.81 3.24
C THR A 124 -1.42 20.60 2.17
N ALA A 125 -2.11 21.08 1.12
CA ALA A 125 -1.48 21.69 -0.05
C ALA A 125 -0.66 22.96 0.25
N GLU A 126 -1.02 23.71 1.29
CA GLU A 126 -0.30 24.90 1.76
C GLU A 126 0.72 24.59 2.86
N GLU A 127 0.85 23.32 3.24
CA GLU A 127 1.76 22.85 4.28
C GLU A 127 2.96 22.11 3.63
N PRO A 128 4.13 22.02 4.29
CA PRO A 128 5.26 21.23 3.77
C PRO A 128 5.05 19.73 3.99
N ILE A 129 3.85 19.24 3.64
CA ILE A 129 3.40 17.85 3.78
C ILE A 129 2.89 17.38 2.43
N THR A 130 3.34 16.21 1.97
CA THR A 130 2.83 15.58 0.76
C THR A 130 2.20 14.23 1.05
N ALA A 131 1.18 13.87 0.27
CA ALA A 131 0.52 12.56 0.33
C ALA A 131 0.44 11.96 -1.07
N ASN A 132 1.01 10.76 -1.26
CA ASN A 132 1.06 10.09 -2.55
C ASN A 132 0.74 8.60 -2.41
N ALA A 133 0.29 7.97 -3.51
CA ALA A 133 0.05 6.55 -3.57
C ALA A 133 1.00 5.87 -4.56
N ILE A 134 1.58 4.74 -4.17
CA ILE A 134 2.26 3.83 -5.09
C ILE A 134 1.25 2.73 -5.46
N CYS A 135 1.12 2.47 -6.76
CA CYS A 135 0.17 1.50 -7.32
C CYS A 135 0.93 0.34 -8.00
N PRO A 136 1.41 -0.65 -7.23
CA PRO A 136 2.10 -1.79 -7.79
C PRO A 136 1.15 -2.69 -8.58
N GLY A 137 1.66 -3.32 -9.63
CA GLY A 137 1.09 -4.52 -10.21
C GLY A 137 1.44 -5.74 -9.36
N TYR A 138 1.89 -6.81 -10.01
CA TYR A 138 2.34 -7.98 -9.28
C TYR A 138 3.78 -7.80 -8.76
N VAL A 139 3.93 -8.06 -7.47
CA VAL A 139 5.22 -8.08 -6.76
C VAL A 139 5.48 -9.50 -6.30
N LEU A 140 6.67 -10.03 -6.56
CA LEU A 140 7.04 -11.35 -6.08
C LEU A 140 7.27 -11.30 -4.57
N THR A 141 6.24 -11.69 -3.82
CA THR A 141 6.26 -11.78 -2.37
C THR A 141 6.29 -13.24 -1.92
N PRO A 142 6.73 -13.55 -0.68
CA PRO A 142 6.65 -14.91 -0.13
C PRO A 142 5.23 -15.51 -0.22
N LEU A 143 4.19 -14.69 -0.07
CA LEU A 143 2.80 -15.13 -0.20
C LEU A 143 2.48 -15.59 -1.62
N LEU A 144 2.92 -14.86 -2.64
CA LEU A 144 2.72 -15.22 -4.04
C LEU A 144 3.54 -16.44 -4.42
N GLU A 145 4.80 -16.51 -3.97
CA GLU A 145 5.69 -17.65 -4.18
C GLU A 145 5.06 -18.95 -3.62
N ALA A 146 4.45 -18.88 -2.44
CA ALA A 146 3.77 -20.02 -1.82
C ALA A 146 2.51 -20.49 -2.60
N GLN A 147 1.92 -19.64 -3.45
CA GLN A 147 0.75 -19.99 -4.27
C GLN A 147 1.12 -20.65 -5.61
N LEU A 148 2.37 -20.51 -6.07
CA LEU A 148 2.79 -21.02 -7.38
C LEU A 148 2.62 -22.54 -7.53
N PRO A 149 3.02 -23.40 -6.57
CA PRO A 149 2.88 -24.86 -6.73
C PRO A 149 1.44 -25.29 -7.00
N ALA A 150 0.48 -24.78 -6.24
CA ALA A 150 -0.94 -25.10 -6.44
C ALA A 150 -1.46 -24.60 -7.80
N THR A 151 -0.96 -23.46 -8.26
CA THR A 151 -1.31 -22.92 -9.57
C THR A 151 -0.71 -23.78 -10.71
N MET A 152 0.54 -24.20 -10.57
CA MET A 152 1.20 -25.11 -11.51
C MET A 152 0.45 -26.43 -11.64
N GLU A 153 0.05 -27.03 -10.53
CA GLU A 153 -0.76 -28.26 -10.50
C GLU A 153 -2.12 -28.05 -11.18
N LYS A 154 -2.82 -26.97 -10.84
CA LYS A 154 -4.14 -26.64 -11.39
C LYS A 154 -4.14 -26.51 -12.91
N TYR A 155 -3.10 -25.93 -13.49
CA TYR A 155 -3.01 -25.68 -14.93
C TYR A 155 -2.14 -26.70 -15.68
N GLY A 156 -1.46 -27.61 -14.98
CA GLY A 156 -0.56 -28.61 -15.60
C GLY A 156 0.64 -27.94 -16.31
N MET A 157 1.12 -26.82 -15.80
CA MET A 157 2.16 -25.99 -16.43
C MET A 157 3.37 -25.89 -15.53
N ASP A 158 4.55 -25.67 -16.14
CA ASP A 158 5.78 -25.34 -15.42
C ASP A 158 5.72 -23.93 -14.79
N ARG A 159 6.66 -23.65 -13.89
CA ARG A 159 6.71 -22.39 -13.13
C ARG A 159 6.79 -21.15 -14.02
N GLU A 160 7.63 -21.18 -15.04
CA GLU A 160 7.85 -20.03 -15.92
C GLU A 160 6.59 -19.72 -16.74
N THR A 161 5.95 -20.73 -17.28
CA THR A 161 4.70 -20.64 -18.04
C THR A 161 3.55 -20.13 -17.18
N VAL A 162 3.42 -20.63 -15.95
CA VAL A 162 2.41 -20.14 -14.96
C VAL A 162 2.63 -18.66 -14.65
N ILE A 163 3.85 -18.27 -14.33
CA ILE A 163 4.17 -16.87 -14.03
C ILE A 163 3.80 -15.99 -15.21
N LYS A 164 4.30 -16.32 -16.40
CA LYS A 164 4.17 -15.47 -17.58
C LYS A 164 2.76 -15.40 -18.14
N ASN A 165 2.06 -16.52 -18.19
CA ASN A 165 0.79 -16.64 -18.92
C ASN A 165 -0.44 -16.62 -18.02
N ILE A 166 -0.27 -16.84 -16.70
CA ILE A 166 -1.39 -16.87 -15.75
C ILE A 166 -1.27 -15.70 -14.75
N ILE A 167 -0.15 -15.61 -14.05
CA ILE A 167 0.03 -14.57 -13.02
C ILE A 167 0.18 -13.19 -13.67
N LEU A 168 1.13 -13.05 -14.60
CA LEU A 168 1.47 -11.79 -15.24
C LEU A 168 0.70 -11.53 -16.55
N ASP A 169 -0.41 -12.25 -16.78
CA ASP A 169 -1.17 -12.10 -18.02
C ASP A 169 -1.62 -10.66 -18.28
N ARG A 170 -2.03 -9.95 -17.25
CA ARG A 170 -2.46 -8.55 -17.35
C ARG A 170 -1.33 -7.52 -17.25
N GLN A 171 -0.09 -7.96 -17.04
CA GLN A 171 1.08 -7.09 -16.91
C GLN A 171 1.94 -7.19 -18.18
N PRO A 172 1.87 -6.21 -19.10
CA PRO A 172 2.54 -6.29 -20.42
C PRO A 172 4.03 -6.57 -20.35
N SER A 173 4.72 -6.05 -19.33
CA SER A 173 6.16 -6.30 -19.12
C SER A 173 6.49 -7.77 -18.84
N ARG A 174 5.49 -8.59 -18.46
CA ARG A 174 5.67 -9.99 -18.03
C ARG A 174 6.75 -10.18 -16.96
N SER A 175 7.00 -9.14 -16.16
CA SER A 175 8.00 -9.11 -15.09
C SER A 175 7.39 -8.58 -13.82
N PHE A 176 7.75 -9.14 -12.67
CA PHE A 176 7.34 -8.63 -11.38
C PHE A 176 8.02 -7.28 -11.08
N ALA A 177 7.32 -6.39 -10.42
CA ALA A 177 7.98 -5.33 -9.68
C ALA A 177 8.73 -5.93 -8.49
N THR A 178 9.88 -5.36 -8.12
CA THR A 178 10.65 -5.84 -6.97
C THR A 178 10.40 -4.99 -5.72
N VAL A 179 10.69 -5.56 -4.56
CA VAL A 179 10.58 -4.85 -3.28
C VAL A 179 11.52 -3.64 -3.25
N GLU A 180 12.72 -3.78 -3.82
CA GLU A 180 13.73 -2.72 -3.92
C GLU A 180 13.25 -1.55 -4.79
N GLN A 181 12.54 -1.85 -5.90
CA GLN A 181 11.95 -0.82 -6.76
C GLN A 181 10.85 -0.06 -6.03
N LEU A 182 9.98 -0.77 -5.27
CA LEU A 182 8.96 -0.13 -4.44
C LEU A 182 9.60 0.75 -3.36
N ALA A 183 10.60 0.23 -2.66
CA ALA A 183 11.33 0.96 -1.62
C ALA A 183 12.03 2.20 -2.20
N GLY A 184 12.69 2.08 -3.35
CA GLY A 184 13.32 3.20 -4.05
C GLY A 184 12.32 4.30 -4.42
N THR A 185 11.14 3.93 -4.91
CA THR A 185 10.07 4.89 -5.22
C THR A 185 9.53 5.55 -3.94
N CYS A 186 9.37 4.79 -2.85
CA CYS A 186 8.99 5.34 -1.56
C CYS A 186 10.03 6.34 -1.04
N CYS A 187 11.31 6.00 -1.09
CA CYS A 187 12.41 6.89 -0.71
C CYS A 187 12.44 8.16 -1.57
N PHE A 188 12.21 8.05 -2.89
CA PHE A 188 12.10 9.21 -3.77
C PHE A 188 10.96 10.14 -3.35
N LEU A 189 9.77 9.60 -3.08
CA LEU A 189 8.62 10.39 -2.62
C LEU A 189 8.85 11.05 -1.25
N CYS A 190 9.75 10.52 -0.44
CA CYS A 190 10.14 11.09 0.84
C CYS A 190 11.28 12.11 0.73
N SER A 191 11.88 12.30 -0.44
CA SER A 191 12.99 13.25 -0.66
C SER A 191 12.51 14.65 -1.01
N ASN A 192 13.39 15.64 -0.91
CA ASN A 192 13.13 17.02 -1.33
C ASN A 192 12.85 17.14 -2.85
N ALA A 193 13.34 16.20 -3.66
CA ALA A 193 13.05 16.17 -5.09
C ALA A 193 11.55 15.96 -5.39
N ALA A 194 10.78 15.49 -4.42
CA ALA A 194 9.34 15.23 -4.53
C ALA A 194 8.47 16.29 -3.80
N ASP A 195 9.01 17.41 -3.37
CA ASP A 195 8.28 18.42 -2.58
C ASP A 195 7.03 18.98 -3.30
N GLN A 196 7.02 18.98 -4.62
CA GLN A 196 5.86 19.39 -5.43
C GLN A 196 5.06 18.21 -5.99
N ILE A 197 5.36 16.99 -5.53
CA ILE A 197 4.63 15.78 -5.91
C ILE A 197 3.67 15.44 -4.77
N THR A 198 2.39 15.79 -4.93
CA THR A 198 1.34 15.47 -3.96
C THR A 198 0.04 15.09 -4.67
N GLY A 199 -0.76 14.23 -4.07
CA GLY A 199 -2.04 13.74 -4.63
C GLY A 199 -1.90 12.81 -5.83
N THR A 200 -0.68 12.38 -6.18
CA THR A 200 -0.46 11.54 -7.36
C THR A 200 -0.52 10.04 -7.05
N THR A 201 -0.70 9.27 -8.11
CA THR A 201 -0.54 7.82 -8.12
C THR A 201 0.63 7.44 -9.01
N ILE A 202 1.61 6.73 -8.49
CA ILE A 202 2.73 6.20 -9.27
C ILE A 202 2.46 4.74 -9.58
N SER A 203 2.15 4.45 -10.85
CA SER A 203 1.97 3.08 -11.33
C SER A 203 3.32 2.39 -11.45
N MET A 204 3.44 1.22 -10.80
CA MET A 204 4.60 0.32 -10.89
C MET A 204 4.11 -1.07 -11.32
N ASP A 205 3.43 -1.14 -12.45
CA ASP A 205 2.58 -2.26 -12.84
C ASP A 205 2.94 -2.86 -14.22
N GLY A 206 4.12 -2.51 -14.73
CA GLY A 206 4.64 -3.01 -15.99
C GLY A 206 3.73 -2.71 -17.20
N GLY A 207 2.98 -1.60 -17.14
CA GLY A 207 2.09 -1.14 -18.20
C GLY A 207 0.65 -1.66 -18.09
N TRP A 208 0.27 -2.35 -17.02
CA TRP A 208 -1.09 -2.87 -16.85
C TRP A 208 -2.17 -1.79 -16.97
N THR A 209 -2.01 -0.65 -16.31
CA THR A 209 -3.00 0.43 -16.31
C THR A 209 -2.83 1.44 -17.45
N ALA A 210 -1.89 1.19 -18.36
CA ALA A 210 -1.71 1.99 -19.57
C ALA A 210 -2.51 1.46 -20.79
N MET A 211 -3.22 0.33 -20.62
CA MET A 211 -4.06 -0.31 -21.65
C MET A 211 -5.50 0.17 -21.57
#